data_fc559498bf4192da9a6c4fd7a3af873d
#
_entry.id   fc559498bf4192da9a6c4fd7a3af873d
#
_cell.length_a   1.000
_cell.length_b   1.000
_cell.length_c   1.000
_cell.angle_alpha   90.00
_cell.angle_beta   90.00
_cell.angle_gamma   90.00
#
_symmetry.space_group_name_H-M   'P 1'
#
loop_
_entity.id
_entity.type
_entity.pdbx_description
1 polymer ?
#
loop_
_entity_poly.entity_id
_entity_poly.type
_entity_poly.pdbx_seq_one_letter_code
_entity_poly.pdbx_strand_id
1 'polypeptide(L)'
;FDIVSAPETALPAEAKITLVNRLARASGMGGMAGGQALDLAAEGSSLSEDEILRLQAMKTGALIRFACEAGAVIGSAQDADIERLGEFGAAIGLAFQLADDLLDLTASSEAMGKATGKDAAAGKGTLVSILGIDGARKRLAGLVGDADAALEPFGARADTLRATAHFIAERKA
;
A
#
# COMPACT_ATOMS: atom_id res chain seq x y z
N PHE A 1 -3.63 -6.35 -18.51
CA PHE A 1 -4.47 -5.65 -19.50
C PHE A 1 -5.32 -6.64 -20.31
N ASP A 2 -4.71 -7.65 -20.88
CA ASP A 2 -5.34 -8.63 -21.76
C ASP A 2 -6.64 -9.20 -21.16
N ILE A 3 -6.58 -9.78 -19.97
CA ILE A 3 -7.76 -10.36 -19.29
C ILE A 3 -8.88 -9.31 -19.11
N VAL A 4 -8.55 -8.08 -18.68
CA VAL A 4 -9.57 -7.05 -18.42
C VAL A 4 -10.26 -6.59 -19.70
N SER A 5 -9.53 -6.52 -20.83
CA SER A 5 -10.04 -6.06 -22.11
C SER A 5 -10.61 -7.18 -22.99
N ALA A 6 -10.36 -8.44 -22.62
CA ALA A 6 -10.73 -9.60 -23.43
C ALA A 6 -12.26 -9.65 -23.71
N PRO A 7 -12.67 -10.08 -24.92
CA PRO A 7 -14.10 -10.24 -25.25
C PRO A 7 -14.83 -11.18 -24.29
N GLU A 8 -14.13 -12.22 -23.80
CA GLU A 8 -14.64 -13.26 -22.90
C GLU A 8 -14.91 -12.74 -21.47
N THR A 9 -14.28 -11.61 -21.08
CA THR A 9 -14.52 -11.01 -19.77
C THR A 9 -15.92 -10.39 -19.76
N ALA A 10 -16.79 -10.94 -18.93
CA ALA A 10 -18.21 -10.57 -18.85
C ALA A 10 -18.41 -9.25 -18.08
N LEU A 11 -17.90 -8.14 -18.62
CA LEU A 11 -18.07 -6.79 -18.11
C LEU A 11 -18.54 -5.85 -19.22
N PRO A 12 -19.34 -4.80 -18.89
CA PRO A 12 -19.67 -3.73 -19.82
C PRO A 12 -18.40 -3.07 -20.39
N ALA A 13 -18.46 -2.63 -21.66
CA ALA A 13 -17.32 -1.98 -22.30
C ALA A 13 -16.81 -0.75 -21.54
N GLU A 14 -17.71 0.03 -20.94
CA GLU A 14 -17.38 1.18 -20.11
C GLU A 14 -16.58 0.79 -18.86
N ALA A 15 -16.99 -0.29 -18.18
CA ALA A 15 -16.23 -0.80 -17.03
C ALA A 15 -14.85 -1.30 -17.45
N LYS A 16 -14.73 -2.01 -18.58
CA LYS A 16 -13.43 -2.45 -19.13
C LYS A 16 -12.51 -1.26 -19.41
N ILE A 17 -13.01 -0.21 -20.08
CA ILE A 17 -12.25 1.00 -20.39
C ILE A 17 -11.80 1.70 -19.09
N THR A 18 -12.66 1.80 -18.11
CA THR A 18 -12.37 2.38 -16.79
C THR A 18 -11.24 1.61 -16.10
N LEU A 19 -11.35 0.28 -16.04
CA LEU A 19 -10.36 -0.58 -15.43
C LEU A 19 -9.01 -0.52 -16.15
N VAL A 20 -9.00 -0.57 -17.49
CA VAL A 20 -7.76 -0.46 -18.29
C VAL A 20 -7.07 0.88 -18.03
N ASN A 21 -7.84 1.99 -18.03
CA ASN A 21 -7.29 3.32 -17.78
C ASN A 21 -6.70 3.44 -16.37
N ARG A 22 -7.45 3.01 -15.34
CA ARG A 22 -6.97 3.04 -13.95
C ARG A 22 -5.74 2.15 -13.75
N LEU A 23 -5.72 0.94 -14.32
CA LEU A 23 -4.57 0.05 -14.27
C LEU A 23 -3.34 0.67 -14.96
N ALA A 24 -3.52 1.29 -16.14
CA ALA A 24 -2.43 1.96 -16.86
C ALA A 24 -1.81 3.09 -16.03
N ARG A 25 -2.64 3.88 -15.34
CA ARG A 25 -2.15 4.93 -14.43
C ARG A 25 -1.45 4.36 -13.20
N ALA A 26 -2.02 3.33 -12.58
CA ALA A 26 -1.48 2.71 -11.38
C ALA A 26 -0.15 1.96 -11.65
N SER A 27 0.01 1.39 -12.84
CA SER A 27 1.26 0.69 -13.21
C SER A 27 2.30 1.59 -13.90
N GLY A 28 1.88 2.73 -14.46
CA GLY A 28 2.70 3.62 -15.28
C GLY A 28 3.61 4.57 -14.49
N MET A 29 4.00 5.68 -15.16
CA MET A 29 4.92 6.68 -14.60
C MET A 29 4.36 7.42 -13.38
N GLY A 30 3.04 7.60 -13.30
CA GLY A 30 2.37 8.17 -12.13
C GLY A 30 2.08 7.16 -11.03
N GLY A 31 2.45 5.90 -11.20
CA GLY A 31 2.23 4.78 -10.29
C GLY A 31 3.49 3.94 -10.08
N MET A 32 3.32 2.62 -10.16
CA MET A 32 4.35 1.65 -9.77
C MET A 32 5.67 1.83 -10.52
N ALA A 33 5.66 2.00 -11.86
CA ALA A 33 6.89 2.16 -12.62
C ALA A 33 7.65 3.45 -12.27
N GLY A 34 6.92 4.58 -12.07
CA GLY A 34 7.53 5.82 -11.59
C GLY A 34 8.05 5.70 -10.16
N GLY A 35 7.33 5.02 -9.28
CA GLY A 35 7.79 4.71 -7.92
C GLY A 35 9.07 3.88 -7.91
N GLN A 36 9.17 2.87 -8.77
CA GLN A 36 10.39 2.08 -8.94
C GLN A 36 11.55 2.91 -9.47
N ALA A 37 11.30 3.85 -10.39
CA ALA A 37 12.33 4.76 -10.87
C ALA A 37 12.84 5.70 -9.77
N LEU A 38 11.95 6.20 -8.91
CA LEU A 38 12.33 6.99 -7.74
C LEU A 38 13.15 6.17 -6.74
N ASP A 39 12.79 4.92 -6.50
CA ASP A 39 13.50 4.01 -5.61
C ASP A 39 14.94 3.79 -6.07
N LEU A 40 15.14 3.50 -7.36
CA LEU A 40 16.48 3.35 -7.95
C LEU A 40 17.28 4.65 -7.90
N ALA A 41 16.65 5.79 -8.16
CA ALA A 41 17.31 7.09 -8.10
C ALA A 41 17.69 7.52 -6.67
N ALA A 42 17.04 6.95 -5.66
CA ALA A 42 17.29 7.23 -4.25
C ALA A 42 18.45 6.39 -3.66
N GLU A 43 18.97 5.42 -4.39
CA GLU A 43 20.10 4.60 -3.91
C GLU A 43 21.29 5.49 -3.53
N GLY A 44 21.75 5.36 -2.27
CA GLY A 44 22.85 6.17 -1.71
C GLY A 44 22.46 7.59 -1.30
N SER A 45 21.17 7.94 -1.34
CA SER A 45 20.63 9.24 -0.89
C SER A 45 19.89 9.09 0.43
N SER A 46 19.78 10.19 1.18
CA SER A 46 18.91 10.28 2.35
C SER A 46 17.60 10.95 1.90
N LEU A 47 16.50 10.22 1.94
CA LEU A 47 15.18 10.74 1.64
C LEU A 47 14.53 11.36 2.87
N SER A 48 13.74 12.41 2.67
CA SER A 48 12.81 12.95 3.66
C SER A 48 11.62 12.00 3.86
N GLU A 49 10.86 12.19 4.94
CA GLU A 49 9.63 11.41 5.20
C GLU A 49 8.65 11.52 4.04
N ASP A 50 8.42 12.72 3.50
CA ASP A 50 7.48 12.94 2.39
C ASP A 50 7.92 12.23 1.10
N GLU A 51 9.22 12.20 0.83
CA GLU A 51 9.77 11.49 -0.33
C GLU A 51 9.62 9.98 -0.20
N ILE A 52 9.83 9.43 1.00
CA ILE A 52 9.61 8.01 1.28
C ILE A 52 8.13 7.66 1.14
N LEU A 53 7.24 8.45 1.73
CA LEU A 53 5.78 8.24 1.64
C LEU A 53 5.32 8.28 0.18
N ARG A 54 5.78 9.26 -0.60
CA ARG A 54 5.47 9.36 -2.03
C ARG A 54 5.97 8.14 -2.80
N LEU A 55 7.19 7.74 -2.58
CA LEU A 55 7.80 6.58 -3.23
C LEU A 55 7.00 5.31 -2.92
N GLN A 56 6.69 5.05 -1.65
CA GLN A 56 5.93 3.88 -1.21
C GLN A 56 4.50 3.90 -1.75
N ALA A 57 3.83 5.05 -1.74
CA ALA A 57 2.50 5.21 -2.31
C ALA A 57 2.47 4.92 -3.82
N MET A 58 3.51 5.30 -4.56
CA MET A 58 3.63 5.01 -5.98
C MET A 58 4.05 3.57 -6.25
N LYS A 59 5.17 3.10 -5.67
CA LYS A 59 5.78 1.80 -5.98
C LYS A 59 4.89 0.63 -5.57
N THR A 60 4.25 0.72 -4.42
CA THR A 60 3.44 -0.35 -3.83
C THR A 60 1.96 0.04 -3.73
N GLY A 61 1.68 1.22 -3.19
CA GLY A 61 0.33 1.67 -2.88
C GLY A 61 -0.58 1.81 -4.11
N ALA A 62 -0.05 2.27 -5.24
CA ALA A 62 -0.85 2.53 -6.45
C ALA A 62 -1.58 1.29 -6.98
N LEU A 63 -0.93 0.14 -7.01
CA LEU A 63 -1.55 -1.11 -7.47
C LEU A 63 -2.51 -1.70 -6.42
N ILE A 64 -2.23 -1.55 -5.13
CA ILE A 64 -3.14 -1.98 -4.06
C ILE A 64 -4.41 -1.14 -4.10
N ARG A 65 -4.26 0.18 -4.20
CA ARG A 65 -5.39 1.10 -4.39
C ARG A 65 -6.22 0.73 -5.61
N PHE A 66 -5.56 0.53 -6.76
CA PHE A 66 -6.24 0.10 -7.99
C PHE A 66 -7.02 -1.20 -7.77
N ALA A 67 -6.47 -2.20 -7.09
CA ALA A 67 -7.17 -3.47 -6.85
C ALA A 67 -8.47 -3.28 -6.07
N CYS A 68 -8.48 -2.41 -5.05
CA CYS A 68 -9.66 -2.06 -4.28
C CYS A 68 -10.70 -1.30 -5.12
N GLU A 69 -10.27 -0.28 -5.88
CA GLU A 69 -11.12 0.47 -6.79
C GLU A 69 -11.70 -0.41 -7.91
N ALA A 70 -10.89 -1.35 -8.43
CA ALA A 70 -11.31 -2.27 -9.48
C ALA A 70 -12.43 -3.19 -9.03
N GLY A 71 -12.36 -3.71 -7.79
CA GLY A 71 -13.43 -4.49 -7.19
C GLY A 71 -14.76 -3.71 -7.13
N ALA A 72 -14.68 -2.44 -6.74
CA ALA A 72 -15.84 -1.55 -6.71
C ALA A 72 -16.41 -1.29 -8.11
N VAL A 73 -15.57 -1.01 -9.11
CA VAL A 73 -16.01 -0.81 -10.51
C VAL A 73 -16.70 -2.07 -11.05
N ILE A 74 -16.12 -3.24 -10.81
CA ILE A 74 -16.72 -4.54 -11.21
C ILE A 74 -18.07 -4.76 -10.53
N GLY A 75 -18.19 -4.38 -9.27
CA GLY A 75 -19.42 -4.43 -8.48
C GLY A 75 -20.44 -3.35 -8.84
N SER A 76 -20.17 -2.50 -9.83
CA SER A 76 -21.04 -1.37 -10.23
C SER A 76 -21.36 -0.43 -9.06
N ALA A 77 -20.37 -0.19 -8.20
CA ALA A 77 -20.49 0.71 -7.06
C ALA A 77 -20.62 2.18 -7.51
N GLN A 78 -21.19 3.03 -6.65
CA GLN A 78 -21.25 4.47 -6.86
C GLN A 78 -19.85 5.08 -6.73
N ASP A 79 -19.60 6.22 -7.37
CA ASP A 79 -18.31 6.90 -7.37
C ASP A 79 -17.77 7.14 -5.94
N ALA A 80 -18.63 7.54 -5.01
CA ALA A 80 -18.25 7.74 -3.61
C ALA A 80 -17.74 6.45 -2.93
N ASP A 81 -18.32 5.30 -3.26
CA ASP A 81 -17.87 4.00 -2.73
C ASP A 81 -16.55 3.56 -3.39
N ILE A 82 -16.38 3.84 -4.69
CA ILE A 82 -15.10 3.62 -5.39
C ILE A 82 -13.98 4.44 -4.75
N GLU A 83 -14.25 5.72 -4.43
CA GLU A 83 -13.28 6.60 -3.79
C GLU A 83 -12.90 6.09 -2.38
N ARG A 84 -13.88 5.73 -1.55
CA ARG A 84 -13.66 5.15 -0.21
C ARG A 84 -12.83 3.87 -0.25
N LEU A 85 -13.12 2.97 -1.19
CA LEU A 85 -12.30 1.76 -1.37
C LEU A 85 -10.91 2.08 -1.91
N GLY A 86 -10.75 3.18 -2.66
CA GLY A 86 -9.45 3.73 -3.02
C GLY A 86 -8.68 4.27 -1.81
N GLU A 87 -9.35 4.99 -0.90
CA GLU A 87 -8.75 5.46 0.37
C GLU A 87 -8.31 4.29 1.24
N PHE A 88 -9.17 3.28 1.40
CA PHE A 88 -8.81 2.02 2.05
C PHE A 88 -7.56 1.39 1.42
N GLY A 89 -7.54 1.25 0.09
CA GLY A 89 -6.41 0.68 -0.64
C GLY A 89 -5.11 1.47 -0.47
N ALA A 90 -5.19 2.81 -0.41
CA ALA A 90 -4.04 3.67 -0.15
C ALA A 90 -3.50 3.48 1.28
N ALA A 91 -4.38 3.43 2.28
CA ALA A 91 -4.00 3.23 3.68
C ALA A 91 -3.33 1.88 3.90
N ILE A 92 -3.92 0.78 3.39
CA ILE A 92 -3.31 -0.56 3.54
C ILE A 92 -2.03 -0.73 2.71
N GLY A 93 -1.89 -0.02 1.59
CA GLY A 93 -0.66 -0.02 0.80
C GLY A 93 0.53 0.55 1.56
N LEU A 94 0.34 1.67 2.27
CA LEU A 94 1.34 2.24 3.16
C LEU A 94 1.55 1.38 4.41
N ALA A 95 0.48 0.85 5.01
CA ALA A 95 0.56 -0.06 6.14
C ALA A 95 1.36 -1.32 5.81
N PHE A 96 1.16 -1.89 4.61
CA PHE A 96 1.90 -3.05 4.12
C PHE A 96 3.41 -2.79 4.10
N GLN A 97 3.83 -1.68 3.50
CA GLN A 97 5.25 -1.34 3.41
C GLN A 97 5.87 -1.07 4.79
N LEU A 98 5.15 -0.33 5.64
CA LEU A 98 5.64 -0.04 6.99
C LEU A 98 5.74 -1.29 7.87
N ALA A 99 4.80 -2.24 7.70
CA ALA A 99 4.87 -3.53 8.39
C ALA A 99 6.05 -4.37 7.89
N ASP A 100 6.35 -4.38 6.58
CA ASP A 100 7.53 -5.04 6.02
C ASP A 100 8.83 -4.45 6.59
N ASP A 101 8.96 -3.12 6.58
CA ASP A 101 10.14 -2.43 7.12
C ASP A 101 10.36 -2.75 8.61
N LEU A 102 9.27 -2.86 9.40
CA LEU A 102 9.33 -3.26 10.81
C LEU A 102 9.73 -4.73 10.99
N LEU A 103 9.22 -5.64 10.15
CA LEU A 103 9.56 -7.06 10.19
C LEU A 103 11.02 -7.29 9.82
N ASP A 104 11.51 -6.64 8.76
CA ASP A 104 12.91 -6.73 8.33
C ASP A 104 13.88 -6.30 9.45
N LEU A 105 13.54 -5.24 10.16
CA LEU A 105 14.35 -4.74 11.27
C LEU A 105 14.36 -5.71 12.46
N THR A 106 13.20 -6.31 12.80
CA THR A 106 13.08 -7.23 13.92
C THR A 106 13.76 -8.57 13.62
N ALA A 107 13.59 -9.12 12.41
CA ALA A 107 14.24 -10.34 11.97
C ALA A 107 15.77 -10.20 11.95
N SER A 108 16.28 -9.07 11.46
CA SER A 108 17.73 -8.79 11.44
C SER A 108 18.32 -8.66 12.86
N SER A 109 17.58 -8.09 13.80
CA SER A 109 18.01 -7.95 15.19
C SER A 109 18.06 -9.28 15.95
N GLU A 110 17.15 -10.20 15.65
CA GLU A 110 17.14 -11.57 16.22
C GLU A 110 18.30 -12.42 15.65
N ALA A 111 18.56 -12.31 14.33
CA ALA A 111 19.61 -13.07 13.65
C ALA A 111 21.04 -12.64 14.04
N MET A 112 21.24 -11.35 14.36
CA MET A 112 22.58 -10.77 14.64
C MET A 112 22.89 -10.59 16.12
N GLY A 113 22.00 -10.96 17.04
CA GLY A 113 22.19 -10.77 18.47
C GLY A 113 22.23 -9.29 18.87
N LYS A 114 21.44 -8.90 19.81
CA LYS A 114 21.09 -7.58 20.40
C LYS A 114 21.95 -6.30 20.17
N ALA A 115 23.11 -6.36 19.49
CA ALA A 115 24.06 -5.25 19.42
C ALA A 115 24.05 -4.43 18.10
N THR A 116 23.41 -4.89 17.04
CA THR A 116 23.62 -4.33 15.68
C THR A 116 22.37 -3.70 15.04
N GLY A 117 21.21 -3.77 15.65
CA GLY A 117 19.95 -3.24 15.09
C GLY A 117 19.92 -1.72 14.84
N LYS A 118 20.82 -0.93 15.49
CA LYS A 118 20.91 0.52 15.26
C LYS A 118 21.62 0.87 13.95
N ASP A 119 22.63 0.09 13.57
CA ASP A 119 23.45 0.38 12.39
C ASP A 119 22.79 -0.14 11.10
N ALA A 120 22.04 -1.22 11.16
CA ALA A 120 21.27 -1.73 10.02
C ALA A 120 20.08 -0.81 9.64
N ALA A 121 19.45 -0.17 10.62
CA ALA A 121 18.39 0.80 10.38
C ALA A 121 18.91 2.14 9.80
N ALA A 122 20.15 2.50 10.07
CA ALA A 122 20.74 3.77 9.62
C ALA A 122 21.14 3.77 8.13
N GLY A 123 21.17 2.62 7.47
CA GLY A 123 21.64 2.50 6.07
C GLY A 123 20.53 2.45 5.01
N LYS A 124 19.27 2.24 5.38
CA LYS A 124 18.12 2.27 4.45
C LYS A 124 17.24 3.47 4.76
N GLY A 125 16.97 4.31 3.78
CA GLY A 125 16.02 5.42 3.87
C GLY A 125 14.57 4.90 4.00
N THR A 126 14.23 4.33 5.17
CA THR A 126 12.90 3.81 5.49
C THR A 126 12.17 4.71 6.48
N LEU A 127 10.83 4.63 6.53
CA LEU A 127 10.06 5.34 7.56
C LEU A 127 10.47 4.93 8.97
N VAL A 128 10.86 3.67 9.18
CA VAL A 128 11.32 3.18 10.48
C VAL A 128 12.63 3.85 10.89
N SER A 129 13.53 4.15 9.93
CA SER A 129 14.78 4.86 10.24
C SER A 129 14.56 6.32 10.68
N ILE A 130 13.49 6.96 10.20
CA ILE A 130 13.12 8.35 10.56
C ILE A 130 12.32 8.40 11.86
N LEU A 131 11.29 7.55 11.99
CA LEU A 131 10.33 7.59 13.10
C LEU A 131 10.77 6.80 14.32
N GLY A 132 11.75 5.90 14.17
CA GLY A 132 12.05 4.87 15.14
C GLY A 132 10.95 3.80 15.20
N ILE A 133 11.22 2.69 15.91
CA ILE A 133 10.31 1.55 15.99
C ILE A 133 8.95 1.93 16.59
N ASP A 134 8.96 2.70 17.68
CA ASP A 134 7.71 3.07 18.38
C ASP A 134 6.88 4.06 17.55
N GLY A 135 7.54 5.03 16.89
CA GLY A 135 6.88 5.95 15.96
C GLY A 135 6.27 5.22 14.77
N ALA A 136 7.00 4.27 14.18
CA ALA A 136 6.54 3.46 13.08
C ALA A 136 5.34 2.58 13.47
N ARG A 137 5.37 1.95 14.65
CA ARG A 137 4.22 1.18 15.17
C ARG A 137 2.97 2.06 15.38
N LYS A 138 3.16 3.26 15.94
CA LYS A 138 2.06 4.23 16.11
C LYS A 138 1.51 4.65 14.75
N ARG A 139 2.36 4.90 13.77
CA ARG A 139 1.95 5.25 12.40
C ARG A 139 1.19 4.11 11.74
N LEU A 140 1.66 2.87 11.89
CA LEU A 140 0.99 1.67 11.38
C LEU A 140 -0.42 1.51 11.97
N ALA A 141 -0.56 1.67 13.28
CA ALA A 141 -1.87 1.63 13.94
C ALA A 141 -2.80 2.75 13.43
N GLY A 142 -2.27 3.95 13.17
CA GLY A 142 -3.02 5.05 12.54
C GLY A 142 -3.53 4.68 11.14
N LEU A 143 -2.69 4.07 10.30
CA LEU A 143 -3.08 3.64 8.95
C LEU A 143 -4.17 2.56 8.95
N VAL A 144 -4.15 1.64 9.93
CA VAL A 144 -5.24 0.66 10.12
C VAL A 144 -6.54 1.38 10.54
N GLY A 145 -6.45 2.37 11.42
CA GLY A 145 -7.60 3.21 11.79
C GLY A 145 -8.19 3.98 10.60
N ASP A 146 -7.35 4.54 9.73
CA ASP A 146 -7.78 5.21 8.50
C ASP A 146 -8.47 4.23 7.55
N ALA A 147 -7.93 3.00 7.43
CA ALA A 147 -8.53 1.93 6.64
C ALA A 147 -9.91 1.52 7.18
N ASP A 148 -10.04 1.34 8.50
CA ASP A 148 -11.32 1.02 9.13
C ASP A 148 -12.35 2.14 8.95
N ALA A 149 -11.94 3.40 9.07
CA ALA A 149 -12.81 4.56 8.86
C ALA A 149 -13.34 4.63 7.41
N ALA A 150 -12.47 4.35 6.41
CA ALA A 150 -12.89 4.29 5.01
C ALA A 150 -13.96 3.21 4.76
N LEU A 151 -13.94 2.14 5.54
CA LEU A 151 -14.87 1.01 5.42
C LEU A 151 -16.15 1.15 6.27
N GLU A 152 -16.26 2.16 7.13
CA GLU A 152 -17.39 2.33 8.06
C GLU A 152 -18.77 2.28 7.35
N PRO A 153 -18.99 2.97 6.21
CA PRO A 153 -20.30 2.98 5.55
C PRO A 153 -20.74 1.61 4.99
N PHE A 154 -19.80 0.69 4.81
CA PHE A 154 -20.09 -0.66 4.26
C PHE A 154 -20.60 -1.65 5.31
N GLY A 155 -20.46 -1.33 6.61
CA GLY A 155 -20.89 -2.20 7.71
C GLY A 155 -20.23 -3.58 7.66
N ALA A 156 -20.97 -4.63 7.99
CA ALA A 156 -20.49 -6.00 8.01
C ALA A 156 -20.07 -6.55 6.62
N ARG A 157 -20.52 -5.93 5.53
CA ARG A 157 -20.09 -6.34 4.17
C ARG A 157 -18.58 -6.16 3.95
N ALA A 158 -17.94 -5.28 4.72
CA ALA A 158 -16.51 -5.00 4.63
C ALA A 158 -15.66 -5.77 5.65
N ASP A 159 -16.21 -6.71 6.42
CA ASP A 159 -15.48 -7.40 7.50
C ASP A 159 -14.23 -8.14 6.98
N THR A 160 -14.28 -8.73 5.79
CA THR A 160 -13.10 -9.37 5.19
C THR A 160 -12.00 -8.35 4.89
N LEU A 161 -12.34 -7.14 4.41
CA LEU A 161 -11.36 -6.08 4.14
C LEU A 161 -10.76 -5.55 5.46
N ARG A 162 -11.58 -5.37 6.52
CA ARG A 162 -11.08 -5.01 7.85
C ARG A 162 -10.11 -6.06 8.38
N ALA A 163 -10.51 -7.33 8.33
CA ALA A 163 -9.64 -8.44 8.74
C ALA A 163 -8.31 -8.44 7.96
N THR A 164 -8.33 -8.08 6.66
CA THR A 164 -7.12 -7.96 5.85
C THR A 164 -6.22 -6.82 6.33
N ALA A 165 -6.79 -5.64 6.66
CA ALA A 165 -6.02 -4.51 7.19
C ALA A 165 -5.32 -4.86 8.51
N HIS A 166 -6.06 -5.47 9.44
CA HIS A 166 -5.51 -5.94 10.71
C HIS A 166 -4.44 -7.03 10.52
N PHE A 167 -4.70 -8.01 9.63
CA PHE A 167 -3.71 -9.05 9.31
C PHE A 167 -2.39 -8.46 8.77
N ILE A 168 -2.45 -7.46 7.89
CA ILE A 168 -1.25 -6.77 7.36
C ILE A 168 -0.41 -6.18 8.49
N ALA A 169 -1.06 -5.57 9.49
CA ALA A 169 -0.37 -4.91 10.59
C ALA A 169 0.15 -5.89 11.67
N GLU A 170 -0.51 -7.03 11.84
CA GLU A 170 -0.24 -7.98 12.93
C GLU A 170 0.56 -9.21 12.48
N ARG A 171 0.80 -9.37 11.16
CA ARG A 171 1.54 -10.52 10.65
C ARG A 171 2.92 -10.61 11.26
N LYS A 172 3.33 -11.85 11.53
CA LYS A 172 4.68 -12.21 11.97
C LYS A 172 5.47 -12.75 10.79
N ALA A 173 6.79 -12.62 10.85
CA ALA A 173 7.69 -13.18 9.85
C ALA A 173 7.58 -14.71 9.80
#